data_f279d94b8f3d07cb6ed42edef9d063a6
#
_entry.id   f279d94b8f3d07cb6ed42edef9d063a6
#
_cell.length_a   1.000
_cell.length_b   1.000
_cell.length_c   1.000
_cell.angle_alpha   90.00
_cell.angle_beta   90.00
_cell.angle_gamma   90.00
#
_symmetry.space_group_name_H-M   'P 1'
#
loop_
_entity.id
_entity.type
_entity.pdbx_description
1 polymer ?
#
loop_
_entity_poly.entity_id
_entity_poly.type
_entity_poly.pdbx_seq_one_letter_code
_entity_poly.pdbx_strand_id
1 'polypeptide(L)'
;MTGAVEAVEVGIIMGSRSDWETMRHASETLEALGVAHECKVVSAHRTPQRLYDYATGAVARGLKVIIAGAGGAAHLPGMTASMTRLPVLGVPVESKALKGMDSLLSIVQMPG
;
A
#
# COMPACT_ATOMS: atom_id res chain seq x y z
N MET A 1 22.91 11.85 -3.49
CA MET A 1 22.58 10.70 -4.12
C MET A 1 23.24 10.64 -5.45
N THR A 2 23.77 9.64 -5.65
CA THR A 2 24.30 9.44 -6.90
C THR A 2 23.20 9.43 -7.86
N GLY A 3 23.37 9.87 -8.93
CA GLY A 3 22.42 9.76 -9.93
C GLY A 3 21.96 8.35 -10.17
N ALA A 4 22.56 7.42 -9.52
CA ALA A 4 22.13 6.05 -9.67
C ALA A 4 20.76 5.92 -9.06
N VAL A 5 19.82 5.62 -9.85
CA VAL A 5 18.49 5.35 -9.36
C VAL A 5 18.50 3.94 -8.82
N GLU A 6 18.45 3.83 -7.50
CA GLU A 6 18.27 2.53 -6.92
C GLU A 6 16.88 2.03 -7.29
N ALA A 7 16.81 0.79 -7.72
CA ALA A 7 15.54 0.18 -8.01
C ALA A 7 14.75 0.08 -6.71
N VAL A 8 13.59 0.71 -6.65
CA VAL A 8 12.68 0.60 -5.52
C VAL A 8 12.06 -0.79 -5.56
N GLU A 9 12.18 -1.54 -4.47
CA GLU A 9 11.69 -2.91 -4.42
C GLU A 9 10.32 -3.04 -3.75
N VAL A 10 9.99 -2.13 -2.84
CA VAL A 10 8.74 -2.19 -2.10
C VAL A 10 7.98 -0.89 -2.26
N GLY A 11 6.71 -0.98 -2.61
CA GLY A 11 5.83 0.17 -2.64
C GLY A 11 4.90 0.15 -1.44
N ILE A 12 4.90 1.22 -0.65
CA ILE A 12 3.97 1.39 0.45
C ILE A 12 2.93 2.39 -0.01
N ILE A 13 1.68 1.97 -0.11
CA ILE A 13 0.59 2.84 -0.51
C ILE A 13 -0.46 2.92 0.59
N MET A 14 -1.14 4.05 0.68
CA MET A 14 -2.14 4.29 1.69
C MET A 14 -3.23 5.21 1.13
N GLY A 15 -4.44 5.08 1.65
CA GLY A 15 -5.58 5.81 1.10
C GLY A 15 -5.66 7.26 1.51
N SER A 16 -4.93 7.66 2.55
CA SER A 16 -4.98 9.00 3.09
C SER A 16 -3.70 9.31 3.85
N ARG A 17 -3.36 10.58 3.93
CA ARG A 17 -2.19 11.02 4.71
C ARG A 17 -2.32 10.66 6.19
N SER A 18 -3.53 10.59 6.70
CA SER A 18 -3.74 10.23 8.09
C SER A 18 -3.31 8.80 8.39
N ASP A 19 -3.22 7.95 7.38
CA ASP A 19 -2.76 6.57 7.56
C ASP A 19 -1.25 6.49 7.79
N TRP A 20 -0.53 7.56 7.54
CA TRP A 20 0.92 7.57 7.69
C TRP A 20 1.37 7.25 9.10
N GLU A 21 0.61 7.64 10.11
CA GLU A 21 0.95 7.32 11.50
C GLU A 21 1.15 5.83 11.70
N THR A 22 0.35 5.01 11.03
CA THR A 22 0.47 3.56 11.08
C THR A 22 1.49 3.05 10.07
N MET A 23 1.42 3.54 8.85
CA MET A 23 2.22 3.01 7.75
C MET A 23 3.70 3.36 7.86
N ARG A 24 4.04 4.44 8.58
CA ARG A 24 5.44 4.81 8.75
C ARG A 24 6.26 3.73 9.44
N HIS A 25 5.63 2.87 10.24
CA HIS A 25 6.34 1.76 10.89
C HIS A 25 6.88 0.77 9.85
N ALA A 26 6.13 0.53 8.79
CA ALA A 26 6.62 -0.31 7.70
C ALA A 26 7.82 0.33 7.01
N SER A 27 7.74 1.64 6.75
CA SER A 27 8.83 2.37 6.14
C SER A 27 10.09 2.34 7.00
N GLU A 28 9.93 2.59 8.30
CA GLU A 28 11.06 2.57 9.22
C GLU A 28 11.71 1.18 9.30
N THR A 29 10.91 0.14 9.29
CA THR A 29 11.42 -1.23 9.31
C THR A 29 12.19 -1.55 8.03
N LEU A 30 11.65 -1.18 6.88
CA LEU A 30 12.32 -1.42 5.62
C LEU A 30 13.63 -0.63 5.52
N GLU A 31 13.66 0.58 6.05
CA GLU A 31 14.87 1.38 6.08
C GLU A 31 15.93 0.73 6.97
N ALA A 32 15.52 0.22 8.13
CA ALA A 32 16.45 -0.48 9.02
C ALA A 32 17.00 -1.75 8.37
N LEU A 33 16.22 -2.39 7.51
CA LEU A 33 16.65 -3.58 6.79
C LEU A 33 17.44 -3.27 5.50
N GLY A 34 17.58 -2.01 5.16
CA GLY A 34 18.28 -1.61 3.95
C GLY A 34 17.53 -1.89 2.66
N VAL A 35 16.20 -1.97 2.71
CA VAL A 35 15.37 -2.26 1.55
C VAL A 35 14.88 -0.95 0.93
N ALA A 36 15.17 -0.75 -0.33
CA ALA A 36 14.72 0.44 -1.06
C ALA A 36 13.20 0.40 -1.22
N HIS A 37 12.54 1.48 -0.83
CA HIS A 37 11.09 1.54 -0.85
C HIS A 37 10.60 2.95 -1.12
N GLU A 38 9.33 3.08 -1.47
CA GLU A 38 8.68 4.37 -1.65
C GLU A 38 7.34 4.38 -0.92
N CYS A 39 6.86 5.57 -0.56
CA CYS A 39 5.59 5.74 0.10
C CYS A 39 4.73 6.70 -0.72
N LYS A 40 3.51 6.30 -1.04
CA LYS A 40 2.59 7.08 -1.88
C LYS A 40 1.19 7.08 -1.28
N VAL A 41 0.50 8.21 -1.38
CA VAL A 41 -0.92 8.28 -1.04
C VAL A 41 -1.70 8.02 -2.32
N VAL A 42 -2.46 6.93 -2.34
CA VAL A 42 -3.23 6.50 -3.50
C VAL A 42 -4.59 6.03 -3.00
N SER A 43 -5.64 6.73 -3.36
CA SER A 43 -6.97 6.39 -2.89
C SER A 43 -7.74 5.61 -3.94
N ALA A 44 -8.29 4.47 -3.55
CA ALA A 44 -9.10 3.67 -4.45
C ALA A 44 -10.37 4.39 -4.88
N HIS A 45 -10.91 5.24 -4.00
CA HIS A 45 -12.17 5.93 -4.27
C HIS A 45 -11.99 7.33 -4.83
N ARG A 46 -10.98 8.07 -4.37
CA ARG A 46 -10.76 9.45 -4.79
C ARG A 46 -9.85 9.58 -6.00
N THR A 47 -8.88 8.68 -6.16
CA THR A 47 -7.93 8.72 -7.26
C THR A 47 -7.77 7.35 -7.91
N PRO A 48 -8.86 6.79 -8.48
CA PRO A 48 -8.80 5.44 -9.04
C PRO A 48 -7.82 5.30 -10.21
N GLN A 49 -7.65 6.34 -11.01
CA GLN A 49 -6.71 6.29 -12.12
C GLN A 49 -5.27 6.22 -11.61
N ARG A 50 -4.98 6.94 -10.54
CA ARG A 50 -3.65 6.90 -9.92
C ARG A 50 -3.35 5.50 -9.38
N LEU A 51 -4.34 4.85 -8.79
CA LEU A 51 -4.20 3.47 -8.33
C LEU A 51 -3.95 2.53 -9.50
N TYR A 52 -4.72 2.67 -10.57
CA TYR A 52 -4.56 1.84 -11.75
C TYR A 52 -3.15 1.97 -12.33
N ASP A 53 -2.69 3.21 -12.49
CA ASP A 53 -1.36 3.47 -13.04
C ASP A 53 -0.27 2.91 -12.12
N TYR A 54 -0.43 3.07 -10.84
CA TYR A 54 0.53 2.56 -9.87
C TYR A 54 0.63 1.04 -9.91
N ALA A 55 -0.52 0.38 -9.82
CA ALA A 55 -0.55 -1.08 -9.74
C ALA A 55 -0.10 -1.73 -11.05
N THR A 56 -0.56 -1.23 -12.19
CA THR A 56 -0.21 -1.82 -13.48
C THR A 56 1.22 -1.53 -13.89
N GLY A 57 1.80 -0.42 -13.42
CA GLY A 57 3.18 -0.07 -13.73
C GLY A 57 4.22 -0.63 -12.77
N ALA A 58 3.77 -1.24 -11.67
CA ALA A 58 4.67 -1.64 -10.59
C ALA A 58 5.74 -2.65 -11.02
N VAL A 59 5.36 -3.67 -11.76
CA VAL A 59 6.30 -4.70 -12.21
C VAL A 59 7.37 -4.10 -13.10
N ALA A 60 6.96 -3.25 -14.04
CA ALA A 60 7.92 -2.63 -14.98
C ALA A 60 8.90 -1.72 -14.25
N ARG A 61 8.51 -1.14 -13.14
CA ARG A 61 9.39 -0.28 -12.33
C ARG A 61 10.32 -1.07 -11.40
N GLY A 62 10.19 -2.38 -11.37
CA GLY A 62 11.04 -3.22 -10.54
C GLY A 62 10.53 -3.51 -9.15
N LEU A 63 9.30 -3.10 -8.83
CA LEU A 63 8.72 -3.43 -7.54
C LEU A 63 8.50 -4.93 -7.41
N LYS A 64 8.74 -5.44 -6.21
CA LYS A 64 8.59 -6.86 -5.90
C LYS A 64 7.40 -7.15 -5.01
N VAL A 65 7.00 -6.17 -4.19
CA VAL A 65 5.85 -6.33 -3.30
C VAL A 65 5.24 -4.95 -3.02
N ILE A 66 3.94 -4.92 -2.80
CA ILE A 66 3.23 -3.70 -2.42
C ILE A 66 2.61 -3.92 -1.05
N ILE A 67 2.81 -2.96 -0.15
CA ILE A 67 2.18 -2.95 1.16
C ILE A 67 1.11 -1.87 1.11
N ALA A 68 -0.15 -2.26 1.26
CA ALA A 68 -1.27 -1.34 1.11
C ALA A 68 -2.05 -1.23 2.41
N GLY A 69 -2.19 -0.01 2.92
CA GLY A 69 -2.92 0.25 4.14
C GLY A 69 -4.13 1.14 3.91
N ALA A 70 -5.23 0.82 4.57
CA ALA A 70 -6.42 1.64 4.51
C ALA A 70 -7.27 1.43 5.75
N GLY A 71 -7.95 2.49 6.18
CA GLY A 71 -8.86 2.44 7.30
C GLY A 71 -10.30 2.31 6.86
N GLY A 72 -11.18 2.00 7.81
CA GLY A 72 -12.60 1.88 7.55
C GLY A 72 -12.91 0.78 6.55
N ALA A 73 -13.62 1.09 5.48
CA ALA A 73 -13.89 0.16 4.39
C ALA A 73 -12.62 0.05 3.54
N ALA A 74 -11.72 -0.83 3.92
CA ALA A 74 -10.36 -0.92 3.39
C ALA A 74 -10.31 -1.69 2.08
N HIS A 75 -10.71 -1.08 0.98
CA HIS A 75 -10.74 -1.70 -0.32
C HIS A 75 -9.40 -1.61 -1.09
N LEU A 76 -8.51 -0.72 -0.67
CA LEU A 76 -7.27 -0.47 -1.40
C LEU A 76 -6.43 -1.72 -1.63
N PRO A 77 -6.18 -2.57 -0.60
CA PRO A 77 -5.34 -3.76 -0.83
C PRO A 77 -5.94 -4.72 -1.85
N GLY A 78 -7.22 -4.99 -1.76
CA GLY A 78 -7.89 -5.92 -2.68
C GLY A 78 -7.94 -5.38 -4.10
N MET A 79 -8.25 -4.10 -4.26
CA MET A 79 -8.28 -3.48 -5.58
C MET A 79 -6.88 -3.46 -6.19
N THR A 80 -5.86 -3.17 -5.39
CA THR A 80 -4.49 -3.20 -5.85
C THR A 80 -4.10 -4.60 -6.32
N ALA A 81 -4.43 -5.61 -5.52
CA ALA A 81 -4.12 -7.00 -5.85
C ALA A 81 -4.80 -7.46 -7.14
N SER A 82 -5.95 -6.90 -7.47
CA SER A 82 -6.66 -7.25 -8.70
C SER A 82 -6.00 -6.66 -9.95
N MET A 83 -5.10 -5.71 -9.80
CA MET A 83 -4.48 -4.98 -10.91
C MET A 83 -3.01 -5.28 -11.11
N THR A 84 -2.43 -6.14 -10.29
CA THR A 84 -1.02 -6.49 -10.40
C THR A 84 -0.81 -7.95 -10.03
N ARG A 85 0.22 -8.56 -10.59
CA ARG A 85 0.59 -9.93 -10.22
C ARG A 85 1.53 -9.97 -9.03
N LEU A 86 1.95 -8.82 -8.52
CA LEU A 86 2.82 -8.76 -7.35
C LEU A 86 2.05 -9.13 -6.09
N PRO A 87 2.73 -9.69 -5.08
CA PRO A 87 2.11 -9.85 -3.77
C PRO A 87 1.71 -8.50 -3.19
N VAL A 88 0.52 -8.43 -2.64
CA VAL A 88 0.03 -7.23 -1.97
C VAL A 88 -0.30 -7.59 -0.53
N LEU A 89 0.38 -6.94 0.41
CA LEU A 89 0.16 -7.16 1.83
C LEU A 89 -0.78 -6.07 2.34
N GLY A 90 -1.95 -6.48 2.82
CA GLY A 90 -2.93 -5.54 3.34
C GLY A 90 -2.69 -5.23 4.81
N VAL A 91 -2.71 -3.94 5.16
CA VAL A 91 -2.58 -3.49 6.55
C VAL A 91 -3.86 -2.78 6.96
N PRO A 92 -4.64 -3.38 7.88
CA PRO A 92 -5.83 -2.70 8.39
C PRO A 92 -5.42 -1.58 9.35
N VAL A 93 -5.71 -0.33 8.95
CA VAL A 93 -5.39 0.81 9.78
C VAL A 93 -6.48 0.98 10.83
N GLU A 94 -6.09 1.24 12.06
CA GLU A 94 -7.02 1.37 13.16
C GLU A 94 -8.02 2.49 12.93
N SER A 95 -9.30 2.19 13.16
CA SER A 95 -10.37 3.16 13.07
C SER A 95 -10.86 3.52 14.47
N LYS A 96 -11.56 4.66 14.57
CA LYS A 96 -12.13 5.09 15.86
C LYS A 96 -13.24 4.15 16.32
N ALA A 97 -13.94 3.53 15.39
CA ALA A 97 -15.11 2.72 15.73
C ALA A 97 -14.72 1.33 16.21
N LEU A 98 -13.86 0.64 15.49
CA LEU A 98 -13.56 -0.77 15.75
C LEU A 98 -12.07 -1.05 15.88
N LYS A 99 -11.24 -0.02 16.03
CA LYS A 99 -9.81 -0.14 16.21
C LYS A 99 -9.14 -1.05 15.20
N GLY A 100 -9.52 -0.91 13.94
CA GLY A 100 -8.96 -1.68 12.84
C GLY A 100 -9.73 -2.92 12.45
N MET A 101 -10.70 -3.34 13.25
CA MET A 101 -11.46 -4.54 12.95
C MET A 101 -12.32 -4.36 11.68
N ASP A 102 -12.91 -3.20 11.50
CA ASP A 102 -13.69 -2.90 10.31
C ASP A 102 -12.81 -2.93 9.05
N SER A 103 -11.60 -2.42 9.15
CA SER A 103 -10.65 -2.46 8.04
C SER A 103 -10.25 -3.89 7.70
N LEU A 104 -9.95 -4.69 8.73
CA LEU A 104 -9.59 -6.07 8.54
C LEU A 104 -10.74 -6.87 7.92
N LEU A 105 -11.96 -6.68 8.42
CA LEU A 105 -13.12 -7.39 7.89
C LEU A 105 -13.38 -7.05 6.43
N SER A 106 -13.18 -5.78 6.05
CA SER A 106 -13.32 -5.38 4.65
C SER A 106 -12.32 -6.08 3.76
N ILE A 107 -11.08 -6.20 4.20
CA ILE A 107 -10.03 -6.86 3.43
C ILE A 107 -10.35 -8.35 3.23
N VAL A 108 -10.74 -9.04 4.30
CA VAL A 108 -10.99 -10.49 4.22
C VAL A 108 -12.29 -10.83 3.50
N GLN A 109 -13.21 -9.90 3.38
CA GLN A 109 -14.48 -10.09 2.67
C GLN A 109 -14.37 -9.85 1.17
N MET A 110 -13.29 -9.23 0.71
CA MET A 110 -13.11 -8.97 -0.70
C MET A 110 -12.76 -10.27 -1.44
N PRO A 111 -13.30 -10.47 -2.66
CA PRO A 111 -12.87 -11.60 -3.48
C PRO A 111 -11.38 -11.47 -3.80
N GLY A 112 -10.73 -12.58 -3.75
CA GLY A 112 -9.28 -12.63 -3.97
C GLY A 112 -8.83 -12.33 -5.38
#